data_9f054962f738cb7ccb2aa385c78150c1
#
_entry.id   9f054962f738cb7ccb2aa385c78150c1
#
_cell.length_a   1.000
_cell.length_b   1.000
_cell.length_c   1.000
_cell.angle_alpha   90.00
_cell.angle_beta   90.00
_cell.angle_gamma   90.00
#
_symmetry.space_group_name_H-M   'P 1'
#
loop_
_entity.id
_entity.type
_entity.pdbx_description
1 polymer ?
#
loop_
_entity_poly.entity_id
_entity_poly.type
_entity_poly.pdbx_seq_one_letter_code
_entity_poly.pdbx_strand_id
1 'polypeptide(L)'
;RLVHWDLWAGNVLVETDDTGHAQVRGVIDFERAMWADPLMEFIPGRLHDIDAYEAGYGQPLLSTKPQRLRRLFYNVYLGLVLLIEDGPRCYEDKSTVEWGRGLIERATTMLEQGDVIDDLLTYA
;
A
#
# COMPACT_ATOMS: atom_id res chain seq x y z
N ARG A 1 11.97 -3.56 9.56
CA ARG A 1 12.44 -2.30 8.98
C ARG A 1 11.46 -1.18 9.33
N LEU A 2 11.90 0.09 9.19
CA LEU A 2 10.96 1.20 9.25
C LEU A 2 10.11 1.16 7.98
N VAL A 3 8.79 1.20 8.12
CA VAL A 3 7.82 1.36 7.03
C VAL A 3 7.05 2.66 7.27
N HIS A 4 6.71 3.35 6.20
CA HIS A 4 5.93 4.58 6.25
C HIS A 4 4.43 4.27 6.37
N TRP A 5 4.03 3.24 5.70
CA TRP A 5 2.67 2.66 5.63
C TRP A 5 1.58 3.59 5.12
N ASP A 6 1.96 4.72 4.56
CA ASP A 6 1.09 5.61 3.77
C ASP A 6 1.88 6.28 2.65
N LEU A 7 2.80 5.55 2.01
CA LEU A 7 3.63 6.07 0.94
C LEU A 7 2.84 6.09 -0.38
N TRP A 8 2.51 7.30 -0.82
CA TRP A 8 1.86 7.59 -2.09
C TRP A 8 2.33 8.95 -2.62
N ALA A 9 2.00 9.28 -3.88
CA ALA A 9 2.52 10.49 -4.52
C ALA A 9 2.27 11.79 -3.74
N GLY A 10 1.14 11.89 -3.01
CA GLY A 10 0.83 13.07 -2.19
C GLY A 10 1.74 13.27 -0.98
N ASN A 11 2.40 12.21 -0.52
CA ASN A 11 3.32 12.26 0.62
C ASN A 11 4.80 12.32 0.19
N VAL A 12 5.09 12.48 -1.11
CA VAL A 12 6.45 12.59 -1.65
C VAL A 12 6.65 13.98 -2.24
N LEU A 13 7.57 14.74 -1.66
CA LEU A 13 7.97 16.06 -2.15
C LEU A 13 9.01 15.89 -3.24
N VAL A 14 8.72 16.43 -4.43
CA VAL A 14 9.58 16.34 -5.60
C VAL A 14 9.92 17.75 -6.08
N GLU A 15 11.18 17.98 -6.41
CA GLU A 15 11.65 19.16 -7.12
C GLU A 15 12.01 18.79 -8.55
N THR A 16 11.57 19.59 -9.50
CA THR A 16 11.90 19.40 -10.92
C THR A 16 12.77 20.57 -11.40
N ASP A 17 13.90 20.27 -12.01
CA ASP A 17 14.77 21.28 -12.59
C ASP A 17 14.28 21.75 -13.97
N ASP A 18 14.96 22.75 -14.53
CA ASP A 18 14.61 23.36 -15.83
C ASP A 18 14.74 22.35 -17.01
N THR A 19 15.39 21.23 -16.82
CA THR A 19 15.53 20.14 -17.81
C THR A 19 14.43 19.09 -17.71
N GLY A 20 13.56 19.20 -16.69
CA GLY A 20 12.51 18.24 -16.40
C GLY A 20 12.99 17.05 -15.55
N HIS A 21 14.22 17.06 -15.04
CA HIS A 21 14.71 16.03 -14.14
C HIS A 21 14.11 16.21 -12.73
N ALA A 22 13.46 15.17 -12.24
CA ALA A 22 12.79 15.17 -10.94
C ALA A 22 13.68 14.53 -9.85
N GLN A 23 13.73 15.17 -8.68
CA GLN A 23 14.41 14.66 -7.49
C GLN A 23 13.47 14.61 -6.29
N VAL A 24 13.45 13.50 -5.57
CA VAL A 24 12.76 13.43 -4.29
C VAL A 24 13.51 14.29 -3.26
N ARG A 25 12.82 15.25 -2.67
CA ARG A 25 13.34 16.16 -1.64
C ARG A 25 12.93 15.77 -0.24
N GLY A 26 11.85 15.04 -0.10
CA GLY A 26 11.39 14.57 1.19
C GLY A 26 10.17 13.68 1.09
N VAL A 27 9.91 13.00 2.20
CA VAL A 27 8.68 12.24 2.44
C VAL A 27 8.06 12.85 3.70
N ILE A 28 6.75 13.04 3.70
CA ILE A 28 5.98 13.66 4.79
C ILE A 28 4.90 12.72 5.28
N ASP A 29 4.22 13.09 6.37
CA ASP A 29 3.08 12.38 6.93
C ASP A 29 3.42 10.99 7.49
N PHE A 30 4.35 10.96 8.45
CA PHE A 30 4.81 9.74 9.14
C PHE A 30 3.88 9.27 10.26
N GLU A 31 2.63 9.71 10.33
CA GLU A 31 1.73 9.37 11.45
C GLU A 31 1.48 7.85 11.58
N ARG A 32 1.63 7.10 10.48
CA ARG A 32 1.48 5.63 10.44
C ARG A 32 2.80 4.87 10.46
N ALA A 33 3.92 5.58 10.50
CA ALA A 33 5.23 4.94 10.40
C ALA A 33 5.52 4.04 11.61
N MET A 34 6.01 2.84 11.33
CA MET A 34 6.32 1.84 12.36
C MET A 34 7.46 0.91 11.95
N TRP A 35 8.04 0.24 12.94
CA TRP A 35 8.97 -0.86 12.68
C TRP A 35 8.17 -2.14 12.39
N ALA A 36 8.16 -2.56 11.13
CA ALA A 36 7.32 -3.66 10.67
C ALA A 36 7.93 -4.45 9.50
N ASP A 37 7.14 -5.43 9.01
CA ASP A 37 7.45 -6.14 7.76
C ASP A 37 7.40 -5.16 6.58
N PRO A 38 8.45 -5.08 5.75
CA PRO A 38 8.47 -4.22 4.57
C PRO A 38 7.30 -4.42 3.60
N LEU A 39 6.70 -5.61 3.59
CA LEU A 39 5.51 -5.87 2.77
C LEU A 39 4.29 -5.00 3.15
N MET A 40 4.28 -4.39 4.33
CA MET A 40 3.23 -3.44 4.70
C MET A 40 3.30 -2.15 3.89
N GLU A 41 4.48 -1.76 3.40
CA GLU A 41 4.64 -0.59 2.54
C GLU A 41 3.96 -0.74 1.18
N PHE A 42 3.84 -2.00 0.71
CA PHE A 42 3.26 -2.30 -0.57
C PHE A 42 1.72 -2.27 -0.52
N ILE A 43 1.11 -1.13 -0.80
CA ILE A 43 -0.34 -0.93 -0.72
C ILE A 43 -0.93 -0.98 -2.14
N PRO A 44 -1.83 -1.95 -2.45
CA PRO A 44 -2.48 -2.05 -3.76
C PRO A 44 -3.21 -0.75 -4.12
N GLY A 45 -3.08 -0.31 -5.37
CA GLY A 45 -3.71 0.92 -5.86
C GLY A 45 -3.00 2.23 -5.43
N ARG A 46 -1.96 2.16 -4.60
CA ARG A 46 -1.13 3.32 -4.22
C ARG A 46 0.17 3.39 -5.03
N LEU A 47 0.65 2.27 -5.53
CA LEU A 47 1.84 2.18 -6.38
C LEU A 47 1.40 1.99 -7.83
N HIS A 48 1.65 3.00 -8.66
CA HIS A 48 1.27 2.97 -10.08
C HIS A 48 2.26 2.19 -10.96
N ASP A 49 3.49 2.02 -10.50
CA ASP A 49 4.56 1.32 -11.22
C ASP A 49 5.31 0.41 -10.23
N ILE A 50 4.90 -0.86 -10.22
CA ILE A 50 5.48 -1.87 -9.33
C ILE A 50 6.91 -2.19 -9.71
N ASP A 51 7.24 -2.23 -11.00
CA ASP A 51 8.57 -2.57 -11.47
C ASP A 51 9.58 -1.49 -11.09
N ALA A 52 9.22 -0.22 -11.23
CA ALA A 52 10.04 0.90 -10.77
C ALA A 52 10.23 0.88 -9.25
N TYR A 53 9.16 0.54 -8.49
CA TYR A 53 9.25 0.41 -7.04
C TYR A 53 10.17 -0.73 -6.62
N GLU A 54 10.03 -1.93 -7.21
CA GLU A 54 10.89 -3.09 -6.92
C GLU A 54 12.35 -2.83 -7.33
N ALA A 55 12.58 -2.16 -8.45
CA ALA A 55 13.92 -1.75 -8.88
C ALA A 55 14.59 -0.81 -7.86
N GLY A 56 13.85 0.20 -7.37
CA GLY A 56 14.33 1.10 -6.32
C GLY A 56 14.51 0.42 -4.97
N TYR A 57 13.65 -0.55 -4.64
CA TYR A 57 13.72 -1.35 -3.41
C TYR A 57 14.86 -2.38 -3.43
N GLY A 58 15.31 -2.79 -4.61
CA GLY A 58 16.45 -3.70 -4.84
C GLY A 58 16.10 -5.19 -4.75
N GLN A 59 14.83 -5.55 -4.65
CA GLN A 59 14.37 -6.94 -4.67
C GLN A 59 12.87 -7.04 -4.95
N PRO A 60 12.39 -8.18 -5.53
CA PRO A 60 10.97 -8.46 -5.68
C PRO A 60 10.27 -8.57 -4.32
N LEU A 61 9.08 -8.01 -4.21
CA LEU A 61 8.34 -7.96 -2.94
C LEU A 61 7.32 -9.08 -2.76
N LEU A 62 6.74 -9.60 -3.85
CA LEU A 62 5.67 -10.58 -3.81
C LEU A 62 6.01 -11.88 -4.56
N SER A 63 7.30 -12.23 -4.60
CA SER A 63 7.82 -13.36 -5.37
C SER A 63 7.46 -14.74 -4.80
N THR A 64 7.15 -14.84 -3.52
CA THR A 64 6.86 -16.12 -2.86
C THR A 64 5.44 -16.19 -2.31
N LYS A 65 4.89 -17.42 -2.24
CA LYS A 65 3.57 -17.67 -1.64
C LYS A 65 3.46 -17.13 -0.19
N PRO A 66 4.44 -17.32 0.71
CA PRO A 66 4.36 -16.73 2.05
C PRO A 66 4.34 -15.19 2.06
N GLN A 67 5.02 -14.53 1.13
CA GLN A 67 4.98 -13.06 1.01
C GLN A 67 3.59 -12.60 0.57
N ARG A 68 3.02 -13.24 -0.45
CA ARG A 68 1.66 -12.95 -0.94
C ARG A 68 0.62 -13.17 0.16
N LEU A 69 0.72 -14.27 0.91
CA LEU A 69 -0.19 -14.56 2.02
C LEU A 69 -0.11 -13.48 3.11
N ARG A 70 1.10 -13.08 3.54
CA ARG A 70 1.24 -11.99 4.50
C ARG A 70 0.65 -10.69 3.98
N ARG A 71 0.80 -10.40 2.68
CA ARG A 71 0.22 -9.21 2.07
C ARG A 71 -1.31 -9.19 2.16
N LEU A 72 -1.99 -10.32 1.99
CA LEU A 72 -3.44 -10.41 2.17
C LEU A 72 -3.85 -10.04 3.59
N PHE A 73 -3.16 -10.53 4.60
CA PHE A 73 -3.42 -10.14 6.00
C PHE A 73 -3.20 -8.64 6.24
N TYR A 74 -2.18 -8.06 5.62
CA TYR A 74 -1.95 -6.61 5.72
C TYR A 74 -3.03 -5.79 5.00
N ASN A 75 -3.61 -6.31 3.91
CA ASN A 75 -4.75 -5.69 3.25
C ASN A 75 -6.00 -5.69 4.15
N VAL A 76 -6.28 -6.80 4.83
CA VAL A 76 -7.36 -6.88 5.82
C VAL A 76 -7.11 -5.87 6.95
N TYR A 77 -5.90 -5.85 7.50
CA TYR A 77 -5.54 -4.93 8.58
C TYR A 77 -5.69 -3.47 8.16
N LEU A 78 -5.18 -3.08 6.98
CA LEU A 78 -5.34 -1.72 6.46
C LEU A 78 -6.82 -1.38 6.26
N GLY A 79 -7.60 -2.29 5.67
CA GLY A 79 -9.04 -2.10 5.48
C GLY A 79 -9.76 -1.84 6.80
N LEU A 80 -9.45 -2.59 7.85
CA LEU A 80 -10.01 -2.37 9.19
C LEU A 80 -9.62 -1.00 9.76
N VAL A 81 -8.37 -0.58 9.62
CA VAL A 81 -7.91 0.74 10.06
C VAL A 81 -8.71 1.84 9.37
N LEU A 82 -8.88 1.78 8.04
CA LEU A 82 -9.62 2.77 7.27
C LEU A 82 -11.11 2.85 7.68
N LEU A 83 -11.73 1.71 8.01
CA LEU A 83 -13.11 1.69 8.51
C LEU A 83 -13.25 2.31 9.91
N ILE A 84 -12.29 2.04 10.79
CA ILE A 84 -12.32 2.55 12.18
C ILE A 84 -12.03 4.06 12.21
N GLU A 85 -11.11 4.54 11.38
CA GLU A 85 -10.73 5.95 11.31
C GLU A 85 -11.87 6.86 10.83
N ASP A 86 -12.82 6.35 10.05
CA ASP A 86 -13.94 7.14 9.54
C ASP A 86 -14.77 7.77 10.66
N GLY A 87 -14.99 7.05 11.76
CA GLY A 87 -15.75 7.53 12.90
C GLY A 87 -15.18 8.83 13.51
N PRO A 88 -13.94 8.82 14.03
CA PRO A 88 -13.34 10.00 14.66
C PRO A 88 -12.94 11.10 13.67
N ARG A 89 -12.61 10.75 12.41
CA ARG A 89 -12.20 11.72 11.38
C ARG A 89 -13.39 12.37 10.66
N CYS A 90 -14.60 11.78 10.74
CA CYS A 90 -15.83 12.31 10.15
C CYS A 90 -15.68 12.71 8.67
N TYR A 91 -15.04 11.86 7.86
CA TYR A 91 -14.86 12.14 6.44
C TYR A 91 -16.21 12.34 5.72
N GLU A 92 -16.36 13.45 4.98
CA GLU A 92 -17.51 13.67 4.11
C GLU A 92 -17.47 12.72 2.91
N ASP A 93 -16.30 12.54 2.29
CA ASP A 93 -16.08 11.58 1.23
C ASP A 93 -15.85 10.17 1.81
N LYS A 94 -16.70 9.23 1.43
CA LYS A 94 -16.65 7.83 1.88
C LYS A 94 -15.82 6.91 0.96
N SER A 95 -15.16 7.44 -0.05
CA SER A 95 -14.33 6.65 -0.98
C SER A 95 -13.25 5.83 -0.27
N THR A 96 -12.63 6.38 0.78
CA THR A 96 -11.65 5.67 1.61
C THR A 96 -12.26 4.49 2.36
N VAL A 97 -13.49 4.65 2.87
CA VAL A 97 -14.24 3.58 3.56
C VAL A 97 -14.59 2.47 2.58
N GLU A 98 -15.08 2.82 1.40
CA GLU A 98 -15.45 1.87 0.35
C GLU A 98 -14.21 1.10 -0.15
N TRP A 99 -13.11 1.79 -0.34
CA TRP A 99 -11.82 1.17 -0.66
C TRP A 99 -11.37 0.19 0.44
N GLY A 100 -11.46 0.60 1.72
CA GLY A 100 -11.14 -0.26 2.86
C GLY A 100 -12.00 -1.53 2.91
N ARG A 101 -13.32 -1.42 2.64
CA ARG A 101 -14.21 -2.59 2.51
C ARG A 101 -13.75 -3.51 1.37
N GLY A 102 -13.47 -2.94 0.21
CA GLY A 102 -12.98 -3.70 -0.94
C GLY A 102 -11.66 -4.42 -0.66
N LEU A 103 -10.74 -3.83 0.12
CA LEU A 103 -9.51 -4.52 0.54
C LEU A 103 -9.81 -5.76 1.39
N ILE A 104 -10.74 -5.66 2.36
CA ILE A 104 -11.13 -6.78 3.22
C ILE A 104 -11.80 -7.88 2.41
N GLU A 105 -12.83 -7.53 1.62
CA GLU A 105 -13.60 -8.49 0.83
C GLU A 105 -12.72 -9.29 -0.14
N ARG A 106 -11.88 -8.61 -0.90
CA ARG A 106 -10.95 -9.27 -1.83
C ARG A 106 -9.96 -10.17 -1.10
N ALA A 107 -9.33 -9.67 -0.05
CA ALA A 107 -8.33 -10.44 0.69
C ALA A 107 -8.95 -11.68 1.37
N THR A 108 -10.13 -11.57 1.96
CA THR A 108 -10.83 -12.71 2.59
C THR A 108 -11.27 -13.73 1.55
N THR A 109 -11.82 -13.30 0.43
CA THR A 109 -12.19 -14.20 -0.68
C THR A 109 -10.98 -15.01 -1.17
N MET A 110 -9.83 -14.36 -1.37
CA MET A 110 -8.61 -15.03 -1.82
C MET A 110 -8.07 -16.02 -0.77
N LEU A 111 -8.17 -15.67 0.51
CA LEU A 111 -7.77 -16.55 1.61
C LEU A 111 -8.67 -17.80 1.69
N GLU A 112 -9.99 -17.65 1.51
CA GLU A 112 -10.97 -18.75 1.55
C GLU A 112 -10.80 -19.72 0.37
N GLN A 113 -10.51 -19.19 -0.82
CA GLN A 113 -10.31 -20.00 -2.03
C GLN A 113 -8.99 -20.76 -2.02
N GLY A 114 -8.07 -20.45 -1.10
CA GLY A 114 -6.74 -21.05 -1.05
C GLY A 114 -5.83 -20.62 -2.23
N ASP A 115 -6.38 -19.81 -3.11
CA ASP A 115 -5.70 -19.23 -4.26
C ASP A 115 -4.90 -18.02 -3.80
N VAL A 116 -3.74 -18.28 -3.24
CA VAL A 116 -2.72 -17.22 -3.01
C VAL A 116 -2.06 -16.95 -4.36
N ILE A 117 -2.77 -16.21 -5.16
CA ILE A 117 -2.72 -16.11 -6.61
C ILE A 117 -1.50 -15.34 -7.11
N ASP A 118 -1.15 -15.66 -8.36
CA ASP A 118 -0.25 -14.88 -9.21
C ASP A 118 -0.81 -13.48 -9.54
N ASP A 119 -2.08 -13.20 -9.23
CA ASP A 119 -2.83 -12.00 -9.59
C ASP A 119 -2.86 -10.85 -8.55
N LEU A 120 -2.10 -10.92 -7.46
CA LEU A 120 -2.00 -9.76 -6.52
C LEU A 120 -1.42 -8.50 -7.16
N LEU A 121 -0.79 -8.62 -8.33
CA LEU A 121 -0.22 -7.52 -9.09
C LEU A 121 -1.25 -6.82 -10.00
N THR A 122 -2.41 -7.43 -10.25
CA THR A 122 -3.44 -6.88 -11.15
C THR A 122 -4.40 -5.90 -10.49
N TYR A 123 -4.21 -5.57 -9.22
CA TYR A 123 -5.02 -4.57 -8.50
C TYR A 123 -4.45 -3.15 -8.60
N ALA A 124 -4.03 -2.74 -9.81
CA ALA A 124 -3.75 -1.35 -10.11
C ALA A 124 -5.02 -0.62 -10.56
#